data_e4099701cead3b1a2102bbe86d5e1e61
#
_entry.id   e4099701cead3b1a2102bbe86d5e1e61
#
_cell.length_a   1.000
_cell.length_b   1.000
_cell.length_c   1.000
_cell.angle_alpha   90.00
_cell.angle_beta   90.00
_cell.angle_gamma   90.00
#
_symmetry.space_group_name_H-M   'P 1'
#
loop_
_entity.id
_entity.type
_entity.pdbx_description
1 polymer ?
#
loop_
_entity_poly.entity_id
_entity_poly.type
_entity_poly.pdbx_seq_one_letter_code
_entity_poly.pdbx_strand_id
1 'polypeptide(L)'
;MTAVRTAALLVCLSCPAAAEDWVALTGPEITQALTSRVLGYPDGTLQDFKAGGQTIAGAATGRWTVQGDLYCSVWPPSDRWVCYDVARSARGLDIRFTGDDGSVTVGRYVDLQ
;
A
#
# COMPACT_ATOMS: atom_id res chain seq x y z
N MET A 1 5.06 47.12 -13.98
CA MET A 1 5.79 46.23 -14.82
C MET A 1 6.45 45.09 -14.09
N THR A 2 7.01 45.34 -13.01
CA THR A 2 7.71 44.29 -12.28
C THR A 2 6.74 43.41 -11.52
N ALA A 3 5.55 43.85 -11.29
CA ALA A 3 4.60 43.09 -10.49
C ALA A 3 4.20 41.78 -11.13
N VAL A 4 4.31 41.72 -12.44
CA VAL A 4 3.89 40.52 -13.15
C VAL A 4 4.70 39.31 -12.75
N ARG A 5 5.94 39.51 -12.49
CA ARG A 5 6.82 38.39 -12.16
C ARG A 5 6.52 37.76 -10.82
N THR A 6 5.99 38.56 -9.93
CA THR A 6 5.67 38.07 -8.61
C THR A 6 4.60 37.00 -8.65
N ALA A 7 3.66 37.13 -9.53
CA ALA A 7 2.61 36.13 -9.62
C ALA A 7 3.13 34.77 -10.00
N ALA A 8 4.13 34.73 -10.86
CA ALA A 8 4.71 33.46 -11.26
C ALA A 8 5.36 32.73 -10.09
N LEU A 9 5.99 33.46 -9.22
CA LEU A 9 6.62 32.87 -8.04
C LEU A 9 5.60 32.24 -7.11
N LEU A 10 4.46 32.88 -6.97
CA LEU A 10 3.43 32.34 -6.11
C LEU A 10 2.93 31.00 -6.60
N VAL A 11 2.83 30.83 -7.90
CA VAL A 11 2.40 29.58 -8.46
C VAL A 11 3.37 28.47 -8.11
N CYS A 12 4.65 28.73 -8.18
CA CYS A 12 5.64 27.73 -7.84
C CYS A 12 5.57 27.34 -6.38
N LEU A 13 5.31 28.29 -5.52
CA LEU A 13 5.25 28.00 -4.08
C LEU A 13 4.04 27.18 -3.72
N SER A 14 2.97 27.29 -4.47
CA SER A 14 1.77 26.54 -4.16
C SER A 14 1.82 25.13 -4.73
N CYS A 15 2.82 24.79 -5.50
CA CYS A 15 2.96 23.42 -5.99
C CYS A 15 3.20 22.49 -4.83
N PRO A 16 2.35 21.49 -4.64
CA PRO A 16 2.53 20.54 -3.56
C PRO A 16 3.76 19.69 -3.86
N ALA A 17 4.68 19.72 -2.96
CA ALA A 17 5.85 18.89 -3.12
C ALA A 17 5.65 17.52 -2.52
N ALA A 18 4.51 17.31 -1.86
CA ALA A 18 4.38 16.14 -1.01
C ALA A 18 3.69 14.97 -1.68
N ALA A 19 3.20 15.12 -2.89
CA ALA A 19 2.51 14.02 -3.54
C ALA A 19 3.51 12.89 -3.81
N GLU A 20 3.22 11.73 -3.23
CA GLU A 20 4.05 10.57 -3.45
C GLU A 20 3.62 9.88 -4.72
N ASP A 21 4.58 9.44 -5.53
CA ASP A 21 4.29 8.66 -6.71
C ASP A 21 4.09 7.21 -6.33
N TRP A 22 3.05 6.62 -6.87
CA TRP A 22 2.70 5.22 -6.64
C TRP A 22 2.77 4.46 -7.94
N VAL A 23 3.37 3.28 -7.89
CA VAL A 23 3.50 2.41 -9.06
C VAL A 23 2.59 1.22 -8.85
N ALA A 24 1.61 1.06 -9.73
CA ALA A 24 0.69 -0.07 -9.66
C ALA A 24 1.44 -1.38 -9.89
N LEU A 25 1.12 -2.39 -9.09
CA LEU A 25 1.79 -3.69 -9.17
C LEU A 25 0.93 -4.71 -9.91
N THR A 26 1.57 -5.50 -10.75
CA THR A 26 0.94 -6.67 -11.36
C THR A 26 0.87 -7.82 -10.36
N GLY A 27 0.13 -8.87 -10.72
CA GLY A 27 0.03 -10.05 -9.84
C GLY A 27 1.38 -10.61 -9.43
N PRO A 28 2.29 -10.92 -10.35
CA PRO A 28 3.61 -11.41 -9.98
C PRO A 28 4.39 -10.43 -9.09
N GLU A 29 4.23 -9.14 -9.34
CA GLU A 29 4.90 -8.12 -8.53
C GLU A 29 4.31 -8.05 -7.13
N ILE A 30 2.99 -8.24 -6.97
CA ILE A 30 2.36 -8.29 -5.66
C ILE A 30 2.90 -9.47 -4.88
N THR A 31 2.95 -10.64 -5.50
CA THR A 31 3.51 -11.83 -4.86
C THR A 31 4.92 -11.57 -4.35
N GLN A 32 5.74 -10.96 -5.19
CA GLN A 32 7.12 -10.69 -4.83
C GLN A 32 7.22 -9.63 -3.73
N ALA A 33 6.34 -8.65 -3.75
CA ALA A 33 6.38 -7.55 -2.79
C ALA A 33 5.93 -7.96 -1.39
N LEU A 34 5.08 -8.99 -1.28
CA LEU A 34 4.46 -9.34 0.00
C LEU A 34 5.00 -10.64 0.60
N THR A 35 5.41 -11.61 -0.21
CA THR A 35 5.77 -12.93 0.30
C THR A 35 6.92 -12.85 1.29
N SER A 36 6.71 -13.37 2.48
CA SER A 36 7.68 -13.40 3.56
C SER A 36 8.11 -12.01 4.03
N ARG A 37 7.22 -11.02 3.88
CA ARG A 37 7.47 -9.65 4.28
C ARG A 37 6.53 -9.25 5.40
N VAL A 38 6.92 -8.21 6.12
CA VAL A 38 6.13 -7.65 7.22
C VAL A 38 5.91 -6.17 6.95
N LEU A 39 4.63 -5.76 7.04
CA LEU A 39 4.25 -4.36 6.93
C LEU A 39 3.81 -3.85 8.30
N GLY A 40 4.17 -2.61 8.60
CA GLY A 40 3.68 -1.90 9.77
C GLY A 40 2.71 -0.81 9.35
N TYR A 41 1.62 -0.70 10.08
CA TYR A 41 0.57 0.27 9.79
C TYR A 41 0.62 1.44 10.78
N PRO A 42 -0.01 2.58 10.45
CA PRO A 42 0.07 3.76 11.31
C PRO A 42 -0.42 3.54 12.74
N ASP A 43 -1.35 2.59 12.95
CA ASP A 43 -1.85 2.29 14.29
C ASP A 43 -0.93 1.36 15.08
N GLY A 44 0.22 0.99 14.51
CA GLY A 44 1.17 0.10 15.16
C GLY A 44 0.96 -1.37 14.88
N THR A 45 -0.09 -1.74 14.17
CA THR A 45 -0.32 -3.13 13.79
C THR A 45 0.75 -3.60 12.81
N LEU A 46 1.25 -4.81 13.01
CA LEU A 46 2.16 -5.46 12.08
C LEU A 46 1.41 -6.56 11.35
N GLN A 47 1.65 -6.67 10.06
CA GLN A 47 1.05 -7.74 9.26
C GLN A 47 2.13 -8.55 8.56
N ASP A 48 2.05 -9.84 8.75
CA ASP A 48 2.96 -10.83 8.22
C ASP A 48 2.30 -11.53 7.03
N PHE A 49 3.02 -11.69 5.94
CA PHE A 49 2.50 -12.37 4.74
C PHE A 49 3.35 -13.61 4.48
N LYS A 50 2.87 -14.75 4.92
CA LYS A 50 3.66 -15.97 4.84
C LYS A 50 3.55 -16.62 3.47
N ALA A 51 4.63 -17.27 3.05
CA ALA A 51 4.70 -17.87 1.73
C ALA A 51 3.62 -18.93 1.51
N GLY A 52 3.17 -19.56 2.57
CA GLY A 52 2.13 -20.60 2.47
C GLY A 52 0.71 -20.05 2.38
N GLY A 53 0.52 -18.73 2.36
CA GLY A 53 -0.80 -18.14 2.23
C GLY A 53 -1.46 -17.76 3.54
N GLN A 54 -0.75 -17.88 4.65
CA GLN A 54 -1.24 -17.40 5.92
C GLN A 54 -0.83 -15.93 6.10
N THR A 55 -1.71 -15.13 6.68
CA THR A 55 -1.37 -13.76 7.05
C THR A 55 -1.80 -13.53 8.49
N ILE A 56 -0.99 -12.79 9.23
CA ILE A 56 -1.24 -12.51 10.63
C ILE A 56 -1.15 -11.00 10.82
N ALA A 57 -2.21 -10.41 11.35
CA ALA A 57 -2.24 -8.98 11.62
C ALA A 57 -2.66 -8.79 13.08
N GLY A 58 -1.72 -8.34 13.91
CA GLY A 58 -1.96 -8.28 15.34
C GLY A 58 -2.30 -9.65 15.88
N ALA A 59 -3.47 -9.78 16.51
CA ALA A 59 -3.94 -11.05 17.05
C ALA A 59 -4.78 -11.85 16.07
N ALA A 60 -5.06 -11.31 14.88
CA ALA A 60 -5.93 -11.98 13.91
C ALA A 60 -5.09 -12.79 12.92
N THR A 61 -5.62 -13.95 12.55
CA THR A 61 -5.00 -14.81 11.55
C THR A 61 -5.96 -14.99 10.40
N GLY A 62 -5.45 -14.81 9.18
CA GLY A 62 -6.23 -14.96 7.98
C GLY A 62 -5.45 -15.69 6.90
N ARG A 63 -5.98 -15.62 5.70
CA ARG A 63 -5.32 -16.19 4.52
C ARG A 63 -5.25 -15.14 3.43
N TRP A 64 -4.22 -15.22 2.60
CA TRP A 64 -4.06 -14.29 1.49
C TRP A 64 -3.66 -15.03 0.22
N THR A 65 -3.98 -14.43 -0.90
CA THR A 65 -3.61 -14.94 -2.20
C THR A 65 -3.58 -13.77 -3.19
N VAL A 66 -3.04 -14.02 -4.35
CA VAL A 66 -3.04 -13.07 -5.46
C VAL A 66 -3.89 -13.66 -6.57
N GLN A 67 -4.85 -12.88 -7.07
CA GLN A 67 -5.69 -13.28 -8.18
C GLN A 67 -5.62 -12.20 -9.25
N GLY A 68 -5.11 -12.56 -10.43
CA GLY A 68 -4.86 -11.55 -11.45
C GLY A 68 -3.89 -10.53 -10.90
N ASP A 69 -4.28 -9.27 -10.93
CA ASP A 69 -3.47 -8.19 -10.40
C ASP A 69 -4.05 -7.65 -9.10
N LEU A 70 -4.67 -8.51 -8.30
CA LEU A 70 -5.27 -8.14 -7.02
C LEU A 70 -4.69 -8.96 -5.88
N TYR A 71 -4.54 -8.33 -4.75
CA TYR A 71 -4.30 -9.00 -3.48
C TYR A 71 -5.63 -9.28 -2.82
N CYS A 72 -5.86 -10.53 -2.39
CA CYS A 72 -7.12 -10.91 -1.76
C CYS A 72 -6.85 -11.56 -0.42
N SER A 73 -7.71 -11.29 0.55
CA SER A 73 -7.57 -11.87 1.89
C SER A 73 -8.92 -12.21 2.47
N VAL A 74 -8.92 -13.16 3.40
CA VAL A 74 -10.09 -13.58 4.16
C VAL A 74 -9.68 -13.74 5.61
N TRP A 75 -10.55 -13.31 6.51
CA TRP A 75 -10.27 -13.27 7.94
C TRP A 75 -11.35 -14.03 8.71
N PRO A 76 -11.13 -15.31 9.03
CA PRO A 76 -12.11 -16.09 9.80
C PRO A 76 -12.46 -15.39 11.12
N PRO A 77 -13.72 -15.53 11.58
CA PRO A 77 -14.74 -16.44 11.09
C PRO A 77 -15.45 -16.00 9.81
N SER A 78 -15.11 -14.85 9.23
CA SER A 78 -15.63 -14.49 7.93
C SER A 78 -15.11 -15.47 6.88
N ASP A 79 -15.96 -15.84 5.94
CA ASP A 79 -15.56 -16.65 4.79
C ASP A 79 -15.54 -15.81 3.50
N ARG A 80 -15.61 -14.49 3.65
CA ARG A 80 -15.71 -13.58 2.53
C ARG A 80 -14.34 -13.05 2.15
N TRP A 81 -13.90 -13.38 0.95
CA TRP A 81 -12.66 -12.86 0.42
C TRP A 81 -12.87 -11.43 -0.09
N VAL A 82 -11.95 -10.56 0.22
CA VAL A 82 -11.97 -9.18 -0.24
C VAL A 82 -10.66 -8.91 -0.95
N CYS A 83 -10.74 -8.25 -2.10
CA CYS A 83 -9.58 -8.01 -2.95
C CYS A 83 -9.28 -6.53 -3.08
N TYR A 84 -8.01 -6.22 -3.32
CA TYR A 84 -7.50 -4.86 -3.35
C TYR A 84 -6.50 -4.69 -4.49
N ASP A 85 -6.52 -3.52 -5.10
CA ASP A 85 -5.42 -3.09 -5.95
C ASP A 85 -4.22 -2.76 -5.07
N VAL A 86 -3.02 -3.02 -5.58
CA VAL A 86 -1.80 -2.81 -4.81
C VAL A 86 -0.85 -1.93 -5.60
N ALA A 87 -0.26 -0.97 -4.90
CA ALA A 87 0.77 -0.11 -5.48
C ALA A 87 1.92 0.02 -4.49
N ARG A 88 3.09 0.28 -5.02
CA ARG A 88 4.28 0.53 -4.22
C ARG A 88 4.71 1.97 -4.42
N SER A 89 5.15 2.62 -3.35
CA SER A 89 5.70 3.96 -3.48
C SER A 89 6.96 3.94 -4.33
N ALA A 90 7.23 5.04 -5.01
CA ALA A 90 8.39 5.14 -5.87
C ALA A 90 9.69 4.88 -5.12
N ARG A 91 9.72 5.22 -3.84
CA ARG A 91 10.89 4.98 -3.00
C ARG A 91 11.01 3.54 -2.53
N GLY A 92 9.97 2.73 -2.73
CA GLY A 92 10.02 1.32 -2.42
C GLY A 92 9.78 0.97 -0.96
N LEU A 93 9.36 1.93 -0.13
CA LEU A 93 9.21 1.71 1.31
C LEU A 93 7.80 1.37 1.73
N ASP A 94 6.81 1.78 0.94
CA ASP A 94 5.40 1.70 1.32
C ASP A 94 4.61 0.90 0.31
N ILE A 95 3.62 0.18 0.80
CA ILE A 95 2.65 -0.55 -0.02
C ILE A 95 1.27 0.02 0.28
N ARG A 96 0.51 0.31 -0.77
CA ARG A 96 -0.84 0.85 -0.67
C ARG A 96 -1.83 -0.16 -1.20
N PHE A 97 -2.84 -0.45 -0.39
CA PHE A 97 -3.97 -1.31 -0.77
C PHE A 97 -5.19 -0.43 -0.97
N THR A 98 -5.83 -0.55 -2.12
CA THR A 98 -7.03 0.20 -2.43
C THR A 98 -8.17 -0.75 -2.70
N GLY A 99 -9.23 -0.67 -1.91
CA GLY A 99 -10.42 -1.48 -2.07
C GLY A 99 -11.33 -0.93 -3.15
N ASP A 100 -12.29 -1.75 -3.59
CA ASP A 100 -13.25 -1.33 -4.61
C ASP A 100 -14.25 -0.31 -4.06
N ASP A 101 -14.32 -0.18 -2.75
CA ASP A 101 -15.14 0.85 -2.10
C ASP A 101 -14.38 2.16 -1.93
N GLY A 102 -13.17 2.25 -2.44
CA GLY A 102 -12.34 3.44 -2.32
C GLY A 102 -11.52 3.52 -1.04
N SER A 103 -11.63 2.53 -0.15
CA SER A 103 -10.82 2.53 1.06
C SER A 103 -9.34 2.38 0.70
N VAL A 104 -8.49 3.04 1.47
CA VAL A 104 -7.04 3.04 1.23
C VAL A 104 -6.33 2.72 2.54
N THR A 105 -5.42 1.76 2.48
CA THR A 105 -4.56 1.40 3.60
C THR A 105 -3.13 1.40 3.11
N VAL A 106 -2.24 2.02 3.88
CA VAL A 106 -0.81 2.08 3.52
C VAL A 106 -0.01 1.46 4.66
N GLY A 107 0.83 0.50 4.29
CA GLY A 107 1.76 -0.12 5.23
C GLY A 107 3.19 0.14 4.79
N ARG A 108 4.09 0.19 5.75
CA ARG A 108 5.51 0.41 5.47
C ARG A 108 6.28 -0.85 5.82
N TYR A 109 7.22 -1.23 4.98
CA TYR A 109 8.09 -2.36 5.29
C TYR A 109 8.85 -2.08 6.57
N VAL A 110 8.76 -3.01 7.52
CA VAL A 110 9.48 -2.88 8.78
C VAL A 110 10.86 -3.53 8.72
N ASP A 111 11.10 -4.33 7.70
CA ASP A 111 12.36 -5.03 7.54
C ASP A 111 13.34 -4.31 6.61
N LEU A 112 13.02 -3.09 6.22
CA LEU A 112 13.90 -2.23 5.42
C LEU A 112 14.45 -1.13 6.30
N GLN A 113 15.31 -1.46 7.21
CA GLN A 113 15.86 -0.47 8.15
C GLN A 113 17.22 0.04 7.72
#